data_5cf3a0a8b225015e8d58c63dbb16a5fa
#
_entry.id   5cf3a0a8b225015e8d58c63dbb16a5fa
#
_cell.length_a   1.000
_cell.length_b   1.000
_cell.length_c   1.000
_cell.angle_alpha   90.00
_cell.angle_beta   90.00
_cell.angle_gamma   90.00
#
_symmetry.space_group_name_H-M   'P 1'
#
loop_
_entity.id
_entity.type
_entity.pdbx_description
1 polymer ?
#
loop_
_entity_poly.entity_id
_entity_poly.type
_entity_poly.pdbx_seq_one_letter_code
_entity_poly.pdbx_strand_id
1 'polypeptide(L)'
;MIKKYEVEFNKAALSLVESLGGAMQKKDALNRLMKDNIALIVVLEALDVDQQLLNGKRQLLCVANTHIHANTEHNDVKLWQVHTLLKGLEKIATSAEIPMVVCGDFNSVPGSAAHSLLSTGRVPSDHPELGIDPFGILQPSTKLSHPLPLVSAYTNLHKPCLDSDALERQRDRVDVIGEPLFTNCTKDFNGALDYVFYTEDTLAPVSVLELPGEREVRAKYGGLPNTQWSSDHVCLMTEFQWGARMDPSMQGQRYM
;
A
#
# COMPACT_ATOMS: atom_id res chain seq x y z
N MET A 1 20.25 6.99 6.70
CA MET A 1 19.71 5.61 6.79
C MET A 1 20.38 4.90 7.95
N ILE A 2 19.60 4.29 8.83
CA ILE A 2 20.10 3.61 10.04
C ILE A 2 20.05 2.09 9.86
N LYS A 3 18.96 1.59 9.28
CA LYS A 3 18.75 0.16 9.03
C LYS A 3 18.14 -0.05 7.66
N LYS A 4 18.48 -1.19 7.06
CA LYS A 4 17.94 -1.68 5.80
C LYS A 4 17.55 -3.14 5.99
N TYR A 5 16.37 -3.51 5.49
CA TYR A 5 15.90 -4.89 5.42
C TYR A 5 15.40 -5.17 4.01
N GLU A 6 15.66 -6.35 3.53
CA GLU A 6 15.13 -6.85 2.27
C GLU A 6 14.19 -8.04 2.56
N VAL A 7 12.96 -7.94 2.08
CA VAL A 7 12.01 -9.05 2.11
C VAL A 7 12.09 -9.75 0.77
N GLU A 8 12.86 -10.83 0.72
CA GLU A 8 12.95 -11.68 -0.46
C GLU A 8 11.79 -12.68 -0.42
N PHE A 9 10.77 -12.47 -1.23
CA PHE A 9 9.59 -13.35 -1.24
C PHE A 9 9.95 -14.80 -1.60
N ASN A 10 10.96 -15.03 -2.44
CA ASN A 10 11.46 -16.36 -2.74
C ASN A 10 11.94 -17.12 -1.49
N LYS A 11 12.65 -16.45 -0.59
CA LYS A 11 13.08 -17.08 0.69
C LYS A 11 11.90 -17.38 1.60
N ALA A 12 10.93 -16.46 1.65
CA ALA A 12 9.70 -16.68 2.41
C ALA A 12 8.87 -17.85 1.84
N ALA A 13 8.83 -17.98 0.50
CA ALA A 13 8.16 -19.09 -0.18
C ALA A 13 8.76 -20.45 0.18
N LEU A 14 10.10 -20.57 0.19
CA LEU A 14 10.77 -21.79 0.58
C LEU A 14 10.35 -22.22 2.00
N SER A 15 10.39 -21.30 2.97
CA SER A 15 9.98 -21.59 4.35
C SER A 15 8.50 -21.98 4.48
N LEU A 16 7.62 -21.34 3.70
CA LEU A 16 6.19 -21.67 3.70
C LEU A 16 5.94 -23.08 3.16
N VAL A 17 6.54 -23.40 2.01
CA VAL A 17 6.33 -24.66 1.31
C VAL A 17 6.87 -25.85 2.12
N GLU A 18 7.92 -25.66 2.92
CA GLU A 18 8.40 -26.70 3.84
C GLU A 18 7.33 -27.18 4.81
N SER A 19 6.42 -26.31 5.21
CA SER A 19 5.31 -26.61 6.12
C SER A 19 4.13 -27.33 5.47
N LEU A 20 4.05 -27.36 4.13
CA LEU A 20 2.98 -28.04 3.39
C LEU A 20 3.16 -29.56 3.38
N GLY A 21 2.06 -30.31 3.24
CA GLY A 21 2.08 -31.76 3.08
C GLY A 21 2.39 -32.22 1.65
N GLY A 22 3.01 -33.39 1.48
CA GLY A 22 3.17 -34.04 0.17
C GLY A 22 4.21 -33.40 -0.77
N ALA A 23 5.11 -34.23 -1.34
CA ALA A 23 6.23 -33.71 -2.16
C ALA A 23 5.76 -33.03 -3.47
N MET A 24 4.70 -33.55 -4.11
CA MET A 24 4.18 -33.00 -5.35
C MET A 24 3.51 -31.65 -5.11
N GLN A 25 2.69 -31.53 -4.06
CA GLN A 25 2.05 -30.26 -3.67
C GLN A 25 3.09 -29.18 -3.35
N LYS A 26 4.19 -29.55 -2.67
CA LYS A 26 5.30 -28.65 -2.39
C LYS A 26 5.93 -28.07 -3.66
N LYS A 27 6.19 -28.92 -4.65
CA LYS A 27 6.79 -28.51 -5.92
C LYS A 27 5.90 -27.51 -6.66
N ASP A 28 4.60 -27.80 -6.74
CA ASP A 28 3.65 -26.95 -7.48
C ASP A 28 3.40 -25.62 -6.76
N ALA A 29 3.26 -25.65 -5.44
CA ALA A 29 3.17 -24.44 -4.61
C ALA A 29 4.44 -23.58 -4.74
N LEU A 30 5.61 -24.21 -4.73
CA LEU A 30 6.87 -23.48 -4.91
C LEU A 30 6.95 -22.81 -6.28
N ASN A 31 6.61 -23.52 -7.36
CA ASN A 31 6.59 -22.96 -8.73
C ASN A 31 5.66 -21.75 -8.83
N ARG A 32 4.51 -21.76 -8.10
CA ARG A 32 3.57 -20.66 -8.06
C ARG A 32 4.12 -19.46 -7.29
N LEU A 33 4.77 -19.68 -6.16
CA LEU A 33 5.25 -18.64 -5.25
C LEU A 33 6.63 -18.06 -5.61
N MET A 34 7.46 -18.83 -6.33
CA MET A 34 8.81 -18.38 -6.75
C MET A 34 8.69 -17.27 -7.79
N LYS A 35 8.71 -16.04 -7.30
CA LYS A 35 8.65 -14.79 -8.06
C LYS A 35 9.76 -13.88 -7.58
N ASP A 36 10.45 -13.22 -8.51
CA ASP A 36 11.64 -12.40 -8.22
C ASP A 36 11.33 -11.03 -7.59
N ASN A 37 10.08 -10.84 -7.15
CA ASN A 37 9.67 -9.64 -6.43
C ASN A 37 10.36 -9.58 -5.07
N ILE A 38 10.68 -8.37 -4.65
CA ILE A 38 11.25 -8.06 -3.33
C ILE A 38 10.56 -6.85 -2.72
N ALA A 39 10.67 -6.70 -1.40
CA ALA A 39 10.36 -5.43 -0.75
C ALA A 39 11.60 -4.91 -0.02
N LEU A 40 11.82 -3.61 -0.15
CA LEU A 40 12.87 -2.88 0.55
C LEU A 40 12.25 -2.13 1.72
N ILE A 41 12.76 -2.33 2.93
CA ILE A 41 12.36 -1.58 4.12
C ILE A 41 13.60 -0.84 4.63
N VAL A 42 13.49 0.46 4.80
CA VAL A 42 14.58 1.30 5.35
C VAL A 42 14.06 2.07 6.56
N VAL A 43 14.92 2.20 7.58
CA VAL A 43 14.69 3.12 8.70
C VAL A 43 15.62 4.31 8.51
N LEU A 44 15.03 5.47 8.38
CA LEU A 44 15.69 6.77 8.20
C LEU A 44 15.66 7.54 9.50
N GLU A 45 16.62 8.45 9.67
CA GLU A 45 16.69 9.42 10.75
C GLU A 45 16.73 10.82 10.15
N ALA A 46 15.90 11.73 10.66
CA ALA A 46 15.99 13.13 10.33
C ALA A 46 17.26 13.72 10.96
N LEU A 47 18.03 14.47 10.17
CA LEU A 47 19.34 14.98 10.61
C LEU A 47 19.25 16.39 11.22
N ASP A 48 18.54 17.31 10.62
CA ASP A 48 18.55 18.73 10.98
C ASP A 48 17.35 19.12 11.86
N VAL A 49 17.05 18.30 12.86
CA VAL A 49 15.97 18.59 13.80
C VAL A 49 16.54 19.17 15.09
N ASP A 50 15.92 20.26 15.61
CA ASP A 50 16.28 20.81 16.89
C ASP A 50 16.08 19.78 18.00
N GLN A 51 17.19 19.26 18.53
CA GLN A 51 17.18 18.23 19.56
C GLN A 51 16.53 18.68 20.87
N GLN A 52 16.45 20.01 21.11
CA GLN A 52 15.77 20.56 22.28
C GLN A 52 14.24 20.32 22.17
N LEU A 53 13.67 20.38 20.95
CA LEU A 53 12.25 20.11 20.71
C LEU A 53 11.91 18.61 20.87
N LEU A 54 12.87 17.74 20.66
CA LEU A 54 12.69 16.29 20.72
C LEU A 54 13.03 15.67 22.08
N ASN A 55 13.39 16.47 23.10
CA ASN A 55 13.83 15.96 24.40
C ASN A 55 14.91 14.86 24.27
N GLY A 56 15.84 15.02 23.32
CA GLY A 56 16.91 14.07 23.04
C GLY A 56 16.46 12.77 22.31
N LYS A 57 15.20 12.66 21.87
CA LYS A 57 14.72 11.50 21.09
C LYS A 57 15.09 11.66 19.62
N ARG A 58 15.41 10.54 18.98
CA ARG A 58 15.68 10.48 17.53
C ARG A 58 14.36 10.51 16.77
N GLN A 59 14.29 11.33 15.72
CA GLN A 59 13.14 11.34 14.82
C GLN A 59 13.36 10.33 13.68
N LEU A 60 12.66 9.21 13.74
CA LEU A 60 12.81 8.08 12.83
C LEU A 60 11.61 7.94 11.92
N LEU A 61 11.83 7.49 10.69
CA LEU A 61 10.82 7.13 9.70
C LEU A 61 11.15 5.76 9.10
N CYS A 62 10.20 4.84 9.09
CA CYS A 62 10.27 3.59 8.36
C CYS A 62 9.61 3.78 6.99
N VAL A 63 10.33 3.47 5.92
CA VAL A 63 9.79 3.48 4.55
C VAL A 63 9.92 2.09 3.98
N ALA A 64 8.81 1.51 3.53
CA ALA A 64 8.76 0.27 2.79
C ALA A 64 8.34 0.53 1.34
N ASN A 65 9.07 -0.04 0.39
CA ASN A 65 8.76 0.05 -1.02
C ASN A 65 8.78 -1.34 -1.65
N THR A 66 7.82 -1.63 -2.52
CA THR A 66 7.71 -2.92 -3.20
C THR A 66 7.09 -2.78 -4.58
N HIS A 67 7.33 -3.76 -5.43
CA HIS A 67 6.56 -4.04 -6.64
C HIS A 67 6.06 -5.48 -6.53
N ILE A 68 4.77 -5.67 -6.27
CA ILE A 68 4.12 -6.97 -6.09
C ILE A 68 3.91 -7.64 -7.44
N HIS A 69 3.77 -8.97 -7.43
CA HIS A 69 3.59 -9.79 -8.63
C HIS A 69 2.45 -9.30 -9.53
N ALA A 70 2.72 -9.13 -10.83
CA ALA A 70 1.79 -8.47 -11.76
C ALA A 70 0.66 -9.36 -12.31
N ASN A 71 0.82 -10.71 -12.35
CA ASN A 71 -0.13 -11.59 -13.01
C ASN A 71 -1.52 -11.53 -12.37
N THR A 72 -2.54 -11.20 -13.17
CA THR A 72 -3.94 -11.05 -12.74
C THR A 72 -4.60 -12.35 -12.27
N GLU A 73 -4.08 -13.51 -12.68
CA GLU A 73 -4.59 -14.82 -12.25
C GLU A 73 -3.97 -15.33 -10.95
N HIS A 74 -3.04 -14.54 -10.36
CA HIS A 74 -2.29 -14.92 -9.17
C HIS A 74 -2.63 -14.03 -7.97
N ASN A 75 -3.92 -13.77 -7.71
CA ASN A 75 -4.33 -12.92 -6.59
C ASN A 75 -3.95 -13.52 -5.22
N ASP A 76 -3.91 -14.83 -5.11
CA ASP A 76 -3.37 -15.54 -3.94
C ASP A 76 -1.89 -15.22 -3.68
N VAL A 77 -1.07 -15.17 -4.73
CA VAL A 77 0.34 -14.80 -4.63
C VAL A 77 0.51 -13.33 -4.23
N LYS A 78 -0.28 -12.42 -4.84
CA LYS A 78 -0.26 -11.00 -4.49
C LYS A 78 -0.61 -10.79 -3.01
N LEU A 79 -1.72 -11.38 -2.57
CA LEU A 79 -2.16 -11.31 -1.17
C LEU A 79 -1.11 -11.88 -0.21
N TRP A 80 -0.51 -13.02 -0.57
CA TRP A 80 0.55 -13.63 0.23
C TRP A 80 1.80 -12.74 0.32
N GLN A 81 2.23 -12.11 -0.79
CA GLN A 81 3.37 -11.19 -0.79
C GLN A 81 3.09 -9.97 0.08
N VAL A 82 1.90 -9.35 -0.06
CA VAL A 82 1.48 -8.22 0.77
C VAL A 82 1.44 -8.61 2.25
N HIS A 83 0.83 -9.75 2.58
CA HIS A 83 0.79 -10.23 3.96
C HIS A 83 2.20 -10.48 4.52
N THR A 84 3.09 -11.04 3.72
CA THR A 84 4.50 -11.29 4.12
C THR A 84 5.23 -9.98 4.41
N LEU A 85 5.05 -8.94 3.57
CA LEU A 85 5.59 -7.61 3.80
C LEU A 85 5.06 -7.01 5.11
N LEU A 86 3.74 -7.05 5.32
CA LEU A 86 3.10 -6.50 6.53
C LEU A 86 3.57 -7.21 7.80
N LYS A 87 3.75 -8.52 7.77
CA LYS A 87 4.36 -9.26 8.89
C LYS A 87 5.81 -8.87 9.18
N GLY A 88 6.56 -8.46 8.17
CA GLY A 88 7.88 -7.84 8.35
C GLY A 88 7.80 -6.48 9.05
N LEU A 89 6.85 -5.64 8.65
CA LEU A 89 6.63 -4.31 9.23
C LEU A 89 6.10 -4.38 10.67
N GLU A 90 5.21 -5.33 10.99
CA GLU A 90 4.74 -5.56 12.37
C GLU A 90 5.90 -5.81 13.35
N LYS A 91 6.91 -6.57 12.95
CA LYS A 91 8.10 -6.82 13.78
C LYS A 91 8.89 -5.54 14.07
N ILE A 92 8.94 -4.62 13.10
CA ILE A 92 9.58 -3.32 13.28
C ILE A 92 8.73 -2.44 14.19
N ALA A 93 7.41 -2.38 13.98
CA ALA A 93 6.48 -1.61 14.81
C ALA A 93 6.50 -2.04 16.28
N THR A 94 6.54 -3.36 16.53
CA THR A 94 6.59 -3.91 17.90
C THR A 94 7.88 -3.52 18.63
N SER A 95 8.99 -3.35 17.91
CA SER A 95 10.29 -3.02 18.51
C SER A 95 10.50 -1.52 18.75
N ALA A 96 9.81 -0.67 18.01
CA ALA A 96 9.93 0.79 18.10
C ALA A 96 8.71 1.44 17.42
N GLU A 97 8.00 2.28 18.14
CA GLU A 97 6.85 3.04 17.61
C GLU A 97 7.31 4.09 16.59
N ILE A 98 7.73 3.63 15.41
CA ILE A 98 8.28 4.45 14.34
C ILE A 98 7.17 4.71 13.32
N PRO A 99 6.92 5.97 12.91
CA PRO A 99 6.07 6.29 11.78
C PRO A 99 6.45 5.52 10.53
N MET A 100 5.46 5.05 9.77
CA MET A 100 5.69 4.23 8.59
C MET A 100 5.03 4.83 7.36
N VAL A 101 5.74 4.73 6.23
CA VAL A 101 5.22 4.91 4.88
C VAL A 101 5.42 3.61 4.12
N VAL A 102 4.36 3.09 3.52
CA VAL A 102 4.36 1.84 2.74
C VAL A 102 3.87 2.18 1.34
N CYS A 103 4.74 2.11 0.35
CA CYS A 103 4.44 2.59 -1.00
C CYS A 103 4.93 1.62 -2.08
N GLY A 104 4.43 1.80 -3.29
CA GLY A 104 4.86 1.04 -4.47
C GLY A 104 3.70 0.60 -5.35
N ASP A 105 4.03 -0.22 -6.35
CA ASP A 105 3.06 -0.91 -7.19
C ASP A 105 2.64 -2.23 -6.53
N PHE A 106 1.41 -2.27 -6.03
CA PHE A 106 0.84 -3.45 -5.40
C PHE A 106 0.11 -4.37 -6.39
N ASN A 107 0.01 -3.97 -7.65
CA ASN A 107 -0.69 -4.72 -8.70
C ASN A 107 -2.09 -5.21 -8.28
N SER A 108 -2.76 -4.43 -7.43
CA SER A 108 -3.99 -4.80 -6.73
C SER A 108 -4.94 -3.62 -6.71
N VAL A 109 -6.05 -3.73 -7.44
CA VAL A 109 -7.06 -2.67 -7.54
C VAL A 109 -7.81 -2.48 -6.21
N PRO A 110 -8.43 -1.30 -5.97
CA PRO A 110 -9.34 -1.08 -4.86
C PRO A 110 -10.40 -2.17 -4.78
N GLY A 111 -10.63 -2.70 -3.58
CA GLY A 111 -11.56 -3.80 -3.36
C GLY A 111 -10.99 -5.21 -3.54
N SER A 112 -9.76 -5.40 -4.05
CA SER A 112 -9.07 -6.69 -4.02
C SER A 112 -8.70 -7.12 -2.60
N ALA A 113 -8.43 -8.40 -2.37
CA ALA A 113 -8.05 -8.92 -1.06
C ALA A 113 -6.73 -8.29 -0.54
N ALA A 114 -5.76 -8.07 -1.42
CA ALA A 114 -4.50 -7.42 -1.05
C ALA A 114 -4.70 -5.94 -0.68
N HIS A 115 -5.50 -5.19 -1.45
CA HIS A 115 -5.86 -3.82 -1.10
C HIS A 115 -6.66 -3.76 0.21
N SER A 116 -7.65 -4.66 0.40
CA SER A 116 -8.44 -4.75 1.63
C SER A 116 -7.54 -5.00 2.85
N LEU A 117 -6.55 -5.90 2.72
CA LEU A 117 -5.60 -6.15 3.79
C LEU A 117 -4.83 -4.88 4.15
N LEU A 118 -4.29 -4.14 3.17
CA LEU A 118 -3.53 -2.90 3.39
C LEU A 118 -4.39 -1.79 4.02
N SER A 119 -5.60 -1.56 3.47
CA SER A 119 -6.42 -0.39 3.82
C SER A 119 -7.29 -0.59 5.07
N THR A 120 -7.65 -1.84 5.41
CA THR A 120 -8.54 -2.13 6.55
C THR A 120 -7.90 -3.01 7.63
N GLY A 121 -6.66 -3.43 7.43
CA GLY A 121 -5.94 -4.32 8.36
C GLY A 121 -6.39 -5.77 8.34
N ARG A 122 -7.34 -6.16 7.49
CA ARG A 122 -7.86 -7.54 7.40
C ARG A 122 -8.48 -7.83 6.04
N VAL A 123 -8.56 -9.10 5.69
CA VAL A 123 -9.35 -9.57 4.56
C VAL A 123 -10.68 -10.11 5.11
N PRO A 124 -11.85 -9.67 4.59
CA PRO A 124 -13.13 -10.29 4.93
C PRO A 124 -13.14 -11.78 4.65
N SER A 125 -13.68 -12.59 5.56
CA SER A 125 -13.67 -14.06 5.45
C SER A 125 -14.43 -14.61 4.24
N ASP A 126 -15.35 -13.82 3.71
CA ASP A 126 -16.19 -14.10 2.53
C ASP A 126 -15.66 -13.46 1.24
N HIS A 127 -14.43 -12.89 1.28
CA HIS A 127 -13.84 -12.26 0.11
C HIS A 127 -13.64 -13.26 -1.03
N PRO A 128 -14.12 -12.97 -2.26
CA PRO A 128 -14.13 -13.94 -3.38
C PRO A 128 -12.74 -14.49 -3.72
N GLU A 129 -11.71 -13.67 -3.62
CA GLU A 129 -10.34 -14.08 -3.96
C GLU A 129 -9.76 -15.11 -2.97
N LEU A 130 -10.31 -15.26 -1.77
CA LEU A 130 -9.91 -16.31 -0.82
C LEU A 130 -10.32 -17.71 -1.30
N GLY A 131 -11.29 -17.81 -2.21
CA GLY A 131 -11.68 -19.07 -2.86
C GLY A 131 -10.68 -19.56 -3.90
N ILE A 132 -9.73 -18.71 -4.31
CA ILE A 132 -8.69 -19.02 -5.32
C ILE A 132 -7.36 -19.22 -4.60
N ASP A 133 -7.26 -20.31 -3.86
CA ASP A 133 -6.03 -20.71 -3.15
C ASP A 133 -5.74 -22.19 -3.38
N PRO A 134 -5.21 -22.54 -4.57
CA PRO A 134 -5.10 -23.94 -5.00
C PRO A 134 -4.20 -24.80 -4.11
N PHE A 135 -3.34 -24.17 -3.32
CA PHE A 135 -2.37 -24.87 -2.48
C PHE A 135 -2.57 -24.64 -0.98
N GLY A 136 -3.56 -23.86 -0.58
CA GLY A 136 -3.82 -23.53 0.82
C GLY A 136 -2.77 -22.63 1.45
N ILE A 137 -2.11 -21.77 0.65
CA ILE A 137 -1.04 -20.88 1.11
C ILE A 137 -1.57 -19.72 1.97
N LEU A 138 -2.85 -19.40 1.83
CA LEU A 138 -3.53 -18.33 2.55
C LEU A 138 -4.24 -18.85 3.82
N GLN A 139 -4.13 -20.14 4.11
CA GLN A 139 -4.83 -20.75 5.24
C GLN A 139 -4.01 -20.70 6.54
N PRO A 140 -4.65 -20.53 7.69
CA PRO A 140 -6.05 -20.15 7.85
C PRO A 140 -6.26 -18.67 7.53
N SER A 141 -7.33 -18.33 6.82
CA SER A 141 -7.65 -16.95 6.40
C SER A 141 -7.78 -15.96 7.57
N THR A 142 -8.08 -16.47 8.78
CA THR A 142 -8.12 -15.67 10.01
C THR A 142 -6.78 -15.03 10.39
N LYS A 143 -5.66 -15.50 9.81
CA LYS A 143 -4.31 -14.90 9.99
C LYS A 143 -4.03 -13.76 9.02
N LEU A 144 -4.88 -13.55 8.01
CA LEU A 144 -4.74 -12.47 7.03
C LEU A 144 -5.20 -11.14 7.62
N SER A 145 -4.45 -10.68 8.62
CA SER A 145 -4.69 -9.41 9.32
C SER A 145 -3.40 -8.82 9.85
N HIS A 146 -3.41 -7.52 10.13
CA HIS A 146 -2.34 -6.80 10.82
C HIS A 146 -2.89 -5.66 11.68
N PRO A 147 -2.20 -5.25 12.75
CA PRO A 147 -2.62 -4.16 13.64
C PRO A 147 -2.05 -2.79 13.25
N LEU A 148 -1.32 -2.67 12.14
CA LEU A 148 -0.74 -1.39 11.72
C LEU A 148 -1.85 -0.43 11.33
N PRO A 149 -1.88 0.83 11.84
CA PRO A 149 -2.91 1.82 11.52
C PRO A 149 -2.62 2.48 10.16
N LEU A 150 -2.62 1.68 9.10
CA LEU A 150 -2.34 2.12 7.74
C LEU A 150 -3.59 2.70 7.08
N VAL A 151 -3.43 3.87 6.47
CA VAL A 151 -4.44 4.51 5.62
C VAL A 151 -3.79 5.02 4.34
N SER A 152 -4.54 5.11 3.25
CA SER A 152 -4.06 5.67 2.00
C SER A 152 -3.96 7.19 2.09
N ALA A 153 -2.85 7.76 1.63
CA ALA A 153 -2.64 9.20 1.64
C ALA A 153 -3.60 9.94 0.69
N TYR A 154 -3.99 9.29 -0.40
CA TYR A 154 -4.88 9.88 -1.38
C TYR A 154 -6.33 9.91 -0.90
N THR A 155 -6.82 8.88 -0.21
CA THR A 155 -8.20 8.85 0.32
C THR A 155 -8.43 9.90 1.40
N ASN A 156 -7.42 10.24 2.18
CA ASN A 156 -7.58 11.11 3.34
C ASN A 156 -7.59 12.60 3.00
N LEU A 157 -7.09 13.02 1.84
CA LEU A 157 -7.08 14.43 1.43
C LEU A 157 -8.26 14.83 0.54
N HIS A 158 -9.02 13.89 0.02
CA HIS A 158 -10.20 14.16 -0.78
C HIS A 158 -11.40 14.50 0.12
N LYS A 159 -11.46 15.75 0.60
CA LYS A 159 -12.66 16.26 1.29
C LYS A 159 -13.76 16.54 0.27
N PRO A 160 -15.04 16.31 0.62
CA PRO A 160 -16.16 16.71 -0.24
C PRO A 160 -16.07 18.21 -0.52
N CYS A 161 -15.97 18.58 -1.79
CA CYS A 161 -16.01 19.97 -2.21
C CYS A 161 -17.46 20.35 -2.52
N LEU A 162 -17.91 21.52 -2.04
CA LEU A 162 -19.27 22.05 -2.32
C LEU A 162 -19.36 22.75 -3.68
N ASP A 163 -18.23 22.99 -4.34
CA ASP A 163 -18.18 23.61 -5.66
C ASP A 163 -18.45 22.55 -6.74
N SER A 164 -19.42 22.81 -7.63
CA SER A 164 -19.83 21.88 -8.70
C SER A 164 -18.70 21.54 -9.67
N ASP A 165 -17.89 22.53 -10.05
CA ASP A 165 -16.80 22.33 -11.00
C ASP A 165 -15.62 21.55 -10.37
N ALA A 166 -15.36 21.79 -9.11
CA ALA A 166 -14.37 21.03 -8.33
C ALA A 166 -14.84 19.58 -8.12
N LEU A 167 -16.13 19.37 -7.87
CA LEU A 167 -16.71 18.03 -7.73
C LEU A 167 -16.65 17.24 -9.05
N GLU A 168 -16.89 17.88 -10.20
CA GLU A 168 -16.78 17.22 -11.50
C GLU A 168 -15.33 16.85 -11.81
N ARG A 169 -14.36 17.73 -11.53
CA ARG A 169 -12.93 17.43 -11.66
C ARG A 169 -12.49 16.28 -10.74
N GLN A 170 -13.04 16.24 -9.53
CA GLN A 170 -12.74 15.15 -8.57
C GLN A 170 -13.25 13.80 -9.09
N ARG A 171 -14.48 13.74 -9.64
CA ARG A 171 -15.06 12.51 -10.19
C ARG A 171 -14.27 11.91 -11.35
N ASP A 172 -13.50 12.72 -12.06
CA ASP A 172 -12.63 12.29 -13.16
C ASP A 172 -11.25 11.77 -12.68
N ARG A 173 -10.97 11.86 -11.36
CA ARG A 173 -9.66 11.55 -10.77
C ARG A 173 -9.69 10.53 -9.64
N VAL A 174 -10.80 10.44 -8.91
CA VAL A 174 -10.92 9.54 -7.75
C VAL A 174 -12.20 8.71 -7.81
N ASP A 175 -12.14 7.54 -7.22
CA ASP A 175 -13.27 6.63 -7.07
C ASP A 175 -14.18 7.01 -5.89
N VAL A 176 -15.17 6.16 -5.62
CA VAL A 176 -16.17 6.38 -4.56
C VAL A 176 -15.61 6.28 -3.13
N ILE A 177 -14.44 5.67 -2.97
CA ILE A 177 -13.74 5.57 -1.67
C ILE A 177 -12.61 6.59 -1.54
N GLY A 178 -12.37 7.41 -2.58
CA GLY A 178 -11.35 8.45 -2.59
C GLY A 178 -9.97 7.99 -3.09
N GLU A 179 -9.82 6.74 -3.52
CA GLU A 179 -8.59 6.30 -4.18
C GLU A 179 -8.52 6.87 -5.61
N PRO A 180 -7.31 7.01 -6.19
CA PRO A 180 -7.18 7.39 -7.59
C PRO A 180 -8.00 6.47 -8.50
N LEU A 181 -8.70 7.04 -9.49
CA LEU A 181 -9.38 6.23 -10.52
C LEU A 181 -8.40 5.33 -11.25
N PHE A 182 -7.20 5.83 -11.45
CA PHE A 182 -6.11 5.05 -12.03
C PHE A 182 -4.76 5.58 -11.58
N THR A 183 -3.80 4.69 -11.51
CA THR A 183 -2.37 4.97 -11.52
C THR A 183 -1.70 4.33 -12.73
N ASN A 184 -2.36 3.34 -13.35
CA ASN A 184 -2.03 2.77 -14.65
C ASN A 184 -3.23 2.91 -15.59
N CYS A 185 -3.02 3.43 -16.80
CA CYS A 185 -4.07 3.67 -17.79
C CYS A 185 -3.58 3.35 -19.19
N THR A 186 -3.52 2.07 -19.52
CA THR A 186 -3.14 1.60 -20.86
C THR A 186 -4.37 1.42 -21.77
N LYS A 187 -4.15 0.94 -22.97
CA LYS A 187 -5.24 0.60 -23.89
C LYS A 187 -6.15 -0.49 -23.33
N ASP A 188 -5.56 -1.46 -22.62
CA ASP A 188 -6.24 -2.70 -22.19
C ASP A 188 -6.54 -2.73 -20.70
N PHE A 189 -5.99 -1.78 -19.92
CA PHE A 189 -6.19 -1.71 -18.48
C PHE A 189 -6.36 -0.27 -18.00
N ASN A 190 -7.21 -0.07 -16.99
CA ASN A 190 -7.39 1.19 -16.29
C ASN A 190 -7.71 0.91 -14.81
N GLY A 191 -6.86 1.38 -13.92
CA GLY A 191 -7.10 1.23 -12.49
C GLY A 191 -5.94 1.69 -11.62
N ALA A 192 -6.21 1.83 -10.34
CA ALA A 192 -5.18 2.11 -9.34
C ALA A 192 -4.47 0.81 -8.96
N LEU A 193 -3.15 0.82 -9.07
CA LEU A 193 -2.26 -0.27 -8.71
C LEU A 193 -1.17 0.19 -7.73
N ASP A 194 -0.86 1.50 -7.77
CA ASP A 194 0.15 2.16 -6.97
C ASP A 194 -0.50 2.89 -5.82
N TYR A 195 0.11 2.82 -4.63
CA TYR A 195 -0.42 3.45 -3.43
C TYR A 195 0.69 4.02 -2.55
N VAL A 196 0.31 4.99 -1.72
CA VAL A 196 1.12 5.52 -0.62
C VAL A 196 0.30 5.38 0.66
N PHE A 197 0.53 4.30 1.41
CA PHE A 197 -0.04 4.10 2.74
C PHE A 197 0.88 4.71 3.82
N TYR A 198 0.30 5.15 4.92
CA TYR A 198 1.04 5.68 6.06
C TYR A 198 0.34 5.36 7.38
N THR A 199 1.07 5.43 8.49
CA THR A 199 0.51 5.26 9.84
C THR A 199 -0.15 6.56 10.30
N GLU A 200 -1.49 6.58 10.41
CA GLU A 200 -2.30 7.79 10.68
C GLU A 200 -2.16 8.33 12.10
N ASP A 201 -1.69 7.50 13.04
CA ASP A 201 -1.45 7.89 14.42
C ASP A 201 -0.18 8.72 14.61
N THR A 202 0.72 8.74 13.61
CA THR A 202 2.05 9.34 13.72
C THR A 202 2.41 10.30 12.58
N LEU A 203 1.73 10.17 11.44
CA LEU A 203 1.90 11.03 10.27
C LEU A 203 0.55 11.64 9.86
N ALA A 204 0.60 12.81 9.23
CA ALA A 204 -0.56 13.42 8.59
C ALA A 204 -0.18 13.91 7.19
N PRO A 205 -0.91 13.54 6.13
CA PRO A 205 -0.64 14.08 4.79
C PRO A 205 -1.04 15.56 4.75
N VAL A 206 -0.20 16.40 4.17
CA VAL A 206 -0.40 17.84 4.01
C VAL A 206 -0.86 18.15 2.60
N SER A 207 -0.24 17.48 1.61
CA SER A 207 -0.56 17.63 0.21
C SER A 207 -0.30 16.33 -0.55
N VAL A 208 -1.00 16.16 -1.67
CA VAL A 208 -0.72 15.11 -2.66
C VAL A 208 -0.59 15.74 -4.04
N LEU A 209 0.18 15.10 -4.91
CA LEU A 209 0.25 15.48 -6.31
C LEU A 209 -1.11 15.23 -6.97
N GLU A 210 -1.68 16.26 -7.59
CA GLU A 210 -2.90 16.12 -8.38
C GLU A 210 -2.64 15.23 -9.60
N LEU A 211 -3.50 14.23 -9.78
CA LEU A 211 -3.37 13.29 -10.89
C LEU A 211 -4.11 13.81 -12.13
N PRO A 212 -3.68 13.40 -13.34
CA PRO A 212 -4.42 13.73 -14.54
C PRO A 212 -5.82 13.11 -14.52
N GLY A 213 -6.80 13.76 -15.18
CA GLY A 213 -8.13 13.20 -15.35
C GLY A 213 -8.15 12.06 -16.37
N GLU A 214 -9.00 11.06 -16.14
CA GLU A 214 -9.14 9.93 -17.07
C GLU A 214 -9.54 10.39 -18.47
N ARG A 215 -10.47 11.34 -18.57
CA ARG A 215 -10.93 11.90 -19.85
C ARG A 215 -9.79 12.57 -20.62
N GLU A 216 -8.91 13.30 -19.91
CA GLU A 216 -7.74 13.91 -20.52
C GLU A 216 -6.81 12.87 -21.13
N VAL A 217 -6.46 11.85 -20.36
CA VAL A 217 -5.52 10.80 -20.78
C VAL A 217 -6.10 9.97 -21.93
N ARG A 218 -7.35 9.52 -21.83
CA ARG A 218 -7.98 8.65 -22.84
C ARG A 218 -8.42 9.39 -24.10
N ALA A 219 -9.15 10.50 -23.95
CA ALA A 219 -9.72 11.19 -25.11
C ALA A 219 -8.64 11.85 -25.99
N LYS A 220 -7.60 12.40 -25.36
CA LYS A 220 -6.56 13.14 -26.07
C LYS A 220 -5.42 12.25 -26.55
N TYR A 221 -5.09 11.20 -25.80
CA TYR A 221 -3.88 10.43 -26.01
C TYR A 221 -4.12 8.91 -26.16
N GLY A 222 -5.34 8.43 -25.96
CA GLY A 222 -5.69 7.00 -26.07
C GLY A 222 -5.17 6.12 -24.94
N GLY A 223 -4.58 6.72 -23.91
CA GLY A 223 -3.97 6.05 -22.76
C GLY A 223 -2.50 6.42 -22.55
N LEU A 224 -1.85 5.67 -21.68
CA LEU A 224 -0.43 5.75 -21.34
C LEU A 224 0.32 4.51 -21.90
N PRO A 225 1.63 4.62 -22.22
CA PRO A 225 2.41 5.86 -22.31
C PRO A 225 2.02 6.70 -23.54
N ASN A 226 2.36 7.98 -23.50
CA ASN A 226 2.11 8.91 -24.61
C ASN A 226 3.17 10.02 -24.67
N THR A 227 2.97 11.04 -25.50
CA THR A 227 3.96 12.12 -25.70
C THR A 227 4.16 13.03 -24.48
N GLN A 228 3.25 13.03 -23.51
CA GLN A 228 3.38 13.80 -22.27
C GLN A 228 3.84 12.95 -21.09
N TRP A 229 3.42 11.70 -21.05
CA TRP A 229 3.78 10.74 -19.99
C TRP A 229 4.48 9.54 -20.61
N SER A 230 5.76 9.39 -20.30
CA SER A 230 6.62 8.33 -20.86
C SER A 230 6.42 6.95 -20.22
N SER A 231 5.73 6.88 -19.07
CA SER A 231 5.37 5.64 -18.38
C SER A 231 3.90 5.32 -18.59
N ASP A 232 3.54 4.08 -18.51
CA ASP A 232 2.16 3.59 -18.41
C ASP A 232 1.55 3.78 -17.01
N HIS A 233 2.37 4.17 -16.03
CA HIS A 233 1.95 4.61 -14.71
C HIS A 233 2.11 6.12 -14.53
N VAL A 234 1.27 6.70 -13.66
CA VAL A 234 1.43 8.07 -13.18
C VAL A 234 2.13 8.10 -11.82
N CYS A 235 2.90 9.16 -11.59
CA CYS A 235 3.63 9.33 -10.34
C CYS A 235 2.67 9.71 -9.20
N LEU A 236 2.79 9.03 -8.06
CA LEU A 236 2.19 9.44 -6.80
C LEU A 236 3.22 10.20 -5.96
N MET A 237 2.80 11.32 -5.36
CA MET A 237 3.63 12.10 -4.44
C MET A 237 2.78 12.62 -3.29
N THR A 238 3.30 12.51 -2.08
CA THR A 238 2.64 12.99 -0.87
C THR A 238 3.64 13.71 0.02
N GLU A 239 3.24 14.85 0.53
CA GLU A 239 3.94 15.54 1.60
C GLU A 239 3.30 15.18 2.94
N PHE A 240 4.12 14.80 3.91
CA PHE A 240 3.68 14.46 5.26
C PHE A 240 4.28 15.43 6.29
N GLN A 241 3.47 15.77 7.28
CA GLN A 241 3.96 16.32 8.54
C GLN A 241 3.95 15.24 9.62
N TRP A 242 4.86 15.36 10.56
CA TRP A 242 4.85 14.54 11.77
C TRP A 242 3.59 14.91 12.57
N GLY A 243 2.69 13.96 12.79
CA GLY A 243 1.55 14.11 13.71
C GLY A 243 2.07 14.13 15.14
N ALA A 244 1.64 15.08 15.96
CA ALA A 244 1.66 14.84 17.39
C ALA A 244 0.73 13.65 17.63
N ARG A 245 1.15 12.64 18.42
CA ARG A 245 0.22 11.63 18.94
C ARG A 245 -0.97 12.39 19.50
N MET A 246 -2.13 12.22 18.89
CA MET A 246 -3.34 12.85 19.40
C MET A 246 -3.57 12.28 20.79
N ASP A 247 -3.44 13.11 21.81
CA ASP A 247 -3.91 12.77 23.14
C ASP A 247 -5.38 12.36 23.00
N PRO A 248 -5.77 11.15 23.42
CA PRO A 248 -7.15 10.69 23.30
C PRO A 248 -8.18 11.66 23.88
N SER A 249 -7.75 12.55 24.79
CA SER A 249 -8.59 13.62 25.37
C SER A 249 -8.90 14.76 24.40
N MET A 250 -8.19 14.88 23.25
CA MET A 250 -8.35 15.96 22.26
C MET A 250 -9.23 15.58 21.06
N GLN A 251 -9.71 14.33 20.97
CA GLN A 251 -10.57 13.88 19.86
C GLN A 251 -11.96 14.53 19.81
N GLY A 252 -12.37 15.25 20.86
CA GLY A 252 -13.68 15.91 20.96
C GLY A 252 -13.78 17.35 20.44
N GLN A 253 -12.70 17.99 20.01
CA GLN A 253 -12.68 19.44 19.71
C GLN A 253 -12.55 19.87 18.25
N ARG A 254 -12.55 18.95 17.28
CA ARG A 254 -12.41 19.30 15.85
C ARG A 254 -13.70 19.35 15.03
N TYR A 255 -14.86 19.38 15.68
CA TYR A 255 -16.14 19.65 15.02
C TYR A 255 -16.82 20.86 15.68
N MET A 256 -16.38 22.07 15.38
CA MET A 256 -17.16 23.31 15.41
C MET A 256 -16.81 24.15 14.19
#